data_2fa7b1966eb51e443ad9cb5ff4e24770
#
_entry.id   2fa7b1966eb51e443ad9cb5ff4e24770
#
_cell.length_a   1.000
_cell.length_b   1.000
_cell.length_c   1.000
_cell.angle_alpha   90.00
_cell.angle_beta   90.00
_cell.angle_gamma   90.00
#
_symmetry.space_group_name_H-M   'P 1'
#
loop_
_entity.id
_entity.type
_entity.pdbx_description
1 polymer ?
#
loop_
_entity_poly.entity_id
_entity_poly.type
_entity_poly.pdbx_seq_one_letter_code
_entity_poly.pdbx_strand_id
1 'polypeptide(L)'
;MRMPILLLAAVLLPEAAAADEVFLKGGGQLSGRIVSRSATTVEVDVGAGRIAVPASSVVRIEEGRSALQEYEECAGQIAPGDVEGWVALAGWAEGRGLGTQAREAYHRALAASPDDARANEALGNVKTDGRWVSEDESYKARGYVQYEGEWITPAEHEAVLRERAAEDARDRERREAESRVRDAEVRAQTA
;
A
#
# COMPACT_ATOMS: atom_id res chain seq x y z
N MET A 1 -61.48 9.09 4.71
CA MET A 1 -60.37 10.07 4.82
C MET A 1 -59.10 9.30 5.02
N ARG A 2 -58.26 9.20 3.97
CA ARG A 2 -56.94 8.53 4.00
C ARG A 2 -55.86 9.60 4.16
N MET A 3 -55.21 9.64 5.33
CA MET A 3 -54.02 10.49 5.53
C MET A 3 -52.80 9.89 4.80
N PRO A 4 -52.06 10.67 4.03
CA PRO A 4 -50.79 10.21 3.48
C PRO A 4 -49.72 10.26 4.57
N ILE A 5 -49.09 9.12 4.76
CA ILE A 5 -47.86 9.01 5.58
C ILE A 5 -46.73 9.66 4.77
N LEU A 6 -46.27 10.83 5.22
CA LEU A 6 -45.07 11.47 4.70
C LEU A 6 -43.85 10.66 5.21
N LEU A 7 -43.23 9.88 4.34
CA LEU A 7 -41.92 9.27 4.61
C LEU A 7 -40.87 10.38 4.56
N LEU A 8 -40.44 10.84 5.73
CA LEU A 8 -39.29 11.74 5.87
C LEU A 8 -38.03 10.91 5.62
N ALA A 9 -37.51 10.98 4.40
CA ALA A 9 -36.20 10.45 4.07
C ALA A 9 -35.13 11.28 4.82
N ALA A 10 -34.59 10.76 5.90
CA ALA A 10 -33.43 11.33 6.56
C ALA A 10 -32.27 11.19 5.59
N VAL A 11 -31.86 12.29 4.97
CA VAL A 11 -30.58 12.41 4.26
C VAL A 11 -29.50 12.39 5.32
N LEU A 12 -28.89 11.24 5.53
CA LEU A 12 -27.64 11.12 6.27
C LEU A 12 -26.56 11.84 5.44
N LEU A 13 -26.32 13.10 5.78
CA LEU A 13 -25.10 13.79 5.36
C LEU A 13 -23.93 13.03 6.01
N PRO A 14 -22.88 12.69 5.28
CA PRO A 14 -21.67 12.19 5.91
C PRO A 14 -21.13 13.29 6.82
N GLU A 15 -21.25 13.12 8.14
CA GLU A 15 -20.47 13.93 9.07
C GLU A 15 -19.01 13.70 8.72
N ALA A 16 -18.34 14.77 8.28
CA ALA A 16 -16.90 14.76 8.11
C ALA A 16 -16.31 14.38 9.47
N ALA A 17 -15.69 13.22 9.55
CA ALA A 17 -15.03 12.74 10.76
C ALA A 17 -14.02 13.80 11.18
N ALA A 18 -14.26 14.45 12.31
CA ALA A 18 -13.40 15.48 12.83
C ALA A 18 -12.13 14.82 13.36
N ALA A 19 -11.06 14.89 12.58
CA ALA A 19 -9.72 14.53 13.03
C ALA A 19 -9.19 15.60 13.98
N ASP A 20 -8.24 15.23 14.87
CA ASP A 20 -7.42 16.23 15.52
C ASP A 20 -6.65 16.99 14.44
N GLU A 21 -6.76 18.29 14.44
CA GLU A 21 -6.06 19.14 13.49
C GLU A 21 -4.95 19.90 14.20
N VAL A 22 -3.72 19.65 13.77
CA VAL A 22 -2.51 20.32 14.30
C VAL A 22 -2.06 21.37 13.30
N PHE A 23 -2.25 22.65 13.65
CA PHE A 23 -1.84 23.78 12.82
C PHE A 23 -0.42 24.17 13.15
N LEU A 24 0.42 24.30 12.10
CA LEU A 24 1.85 24.58 12.22
C LEU A 24 2.19 26.01 11.81
N LYS A 25 3.25 26.56 12.38
CA LYS A 25 3.86 27.81 11.92
C LYS A 25 4.26 27.67 10.45
N GLY A 26 3.91 28.67 9.65
CA GLY A 26 4.14 28.62 8.20
C GLY A 26 2.96 28.08 7.37
N GLY A 27 1.80 27.82 8.01
CA GLY A 27 0.54 27.47 7.33
C GLY A 27 0.37 25.97 7.04
N GLY A 28 1.25 25.10 7.52
CA GLY A 28 1.09 23.66 7.44
C GLY A 28 0.01 23.16 8.41
N GLN A 29 -0.67 22.04 8.03
CA GLN A 29 -1.71 21.39 8.82
C GLN A 29 -1.50 19.88 8.77
N LEU A 30 -1.68 19.21 9.91
CA LEU A 30 -1.71 17.76 10.02
C LEU A 30 -3.05 17.33 10.59
N SER A 31 -3.74 16.42 9.90
CA SER A 31 -4.95 15.77 10.40
C SER A 31 -4.61 14.34 10.83
N GLY A 32 -5.03 13.96 12.04
CA GLY A 32 -4.77 12.63 12.58
C GLY A 32 -5.07 12.57 14.07
N ARG A 33 -4.74 11.45 14.68
CA ARG A 33 -4.88 11.27 16.13
C ARG A 33 -3.60 11.71 16.84
N ILE A 34 -3.70 12.59 17.81
CA ILE A 34 -2.58 12.89 18.71
C ILE A 34 -2.33 11.71 19.65
N VAL A 35 -1.18 11.04 19.47
CA VAL A 35 -0.80 9.87 20.27
C VAL A 35 0.06 10.25 21.47
N SER A 36 0.82 11.32 21.37
CA SER A 36 1.58 11.85 22.51
C SER A 36 1.79 13.36 22.40
N ARG A 37 1.86 14.03 23.54
CA ARG A 37 2.18 15.46 23.67
C ARG A 37 3.17 15.64 24.79
N SER A 38 4.33 16.20 24.47
CA SER A 38 5.37 16.57 25.42
C SER A 38 5.70 18.06 25.32
N ALA A 39 6.57 18.55 26.19
CA ALA A 39 7.04 19.93 26.13
C ALA A 39 7.83 20.25 24.83
N THR A 40 8.40 19.23 24.18
CA THR A 40 9.27 19.39 23.01
C THR A 40 8.66 18.88 21.73
N THR A 41 7.72 17.92 21.78
CA THR A 41 7.23 17.19 20.61
C THR A 41 5.75 16.85 20.74
N VAL A 42 5.02 16.94 19.62
CA VAL A 42 3.67 16.38 19.43
C VAL A 42 3.77 15.29 18.39
N GLU A 43 3.31 14.07 18.72
CA GLU A 43 3.22 12.96 17.79
C GLU A 43 1.78 12.79 17.31
N VAL A 44 1.61 12.76 15.99
CA VAL A 44 0.32 12.61 15.31
C VAL A 44 0.34 11.33 14.49
N ASP A 45 -0.60 10.44 14.73
CA ASP A 45 -0.86 9.26 13.90
C ASP A 45 -1.81 9.67 12.77
N VAL A 46 -1.32 9.64 11.56
CA VAL A 46 -2.06 10.03 10.35
C VAL A 46 -2.62 8.81 9.59
N GLY A 47 -2.69 7.65 10.24
CA GLY A 47 -3.22 6.41 9.65
C GLY A 47 -2.21 5.66 8.78
N ALA A 48 -1.37 6.36 8.03
CA ALA A 48 -0.26 5.79 7.26
C ALA A 48 1.05 5.69 8.06
N GLY A 49 1.08 6.26 9.28
CA GLY A 49 2.23 6.27 10.16
C GLY A 49 2.17 7.40 11.17
N ARG A 50 3.25 7.55 11.96
CA ARG A 50 3.36 8.60 12.97
C ARG A 50 4.30 9.69 12.50
N ILE A 51 3.86 10.93 12.70
CA ILE A 51 4.64 12.14 12.42
C ILE A 51 4.91 12.83 13.74
N ALA A 52 6.18 13.05 14.06
CA ALA A 52 6.60 13.83 15.20
C ALA A 52 6.91 15.28 14.75
N VAL A 53 6.22 16.25 15.36
CA VAL A 53 6.45 17.66 15.10
C VAL A 53 6.96 18.36 16.35
N PRO A 54 7.92 19.30 16.25
CA PRO A 54 8.35 20.09 17.40
C PRO A 54 7.17 20.88 18.00
N ALA A 55 6.97 20.80 19.31
CA ALA A 55 5.89 21.53 19.98
C ALA A 55 5.98 23.04 19.73
N SER A 56 7.20 23.57 19.54
CA SER A 56 7.44 24.98 19.22
C SER A 56 6.95 25.38 17.82
N SER A 57 6.72 24.44 16.92
CA SER A 57 6.15 24.69 15.59
C SER A 57 4.62 24.62 15.56
N VAL A 58 3.99 24.12 16.62
CA VAL A 58 2.53 24.04 16.74
C VAL A 58 1.97 25.40 17.12
N VAL A 59 1.01 25.89 16.36
CA VAL A 59 0.28 27.15 16.63
C VAL A 59 -0.93 26.88 17.49
N ARG A 60 -1.71 25.87 17.10
CA ARG A 60 -2.93 25.44 17.80
C ARG A 60 -3.23 23.98 17.46
N ILE A 61 -4.03 23.38 18.32
CA ILE A 61 -4.58 22.04 18.14
C ILE A 61 -6.09 22.16 18.27
N GLU A 62 -6.81 21.64 17.29
CA GLU A 62 -8.25 21.44 17.38
C GLU A 62 -8.49 19.95 17.56
N GLU A 63 -9.07 19.59 18.71
CA GLU A 63 -9.37 18.19 19.04
C GLU A 63 -10.68 17.77 18.39
N GLY A 64 -10.64 16.68 17.62
CA GLY A 64 -11.80 16.10 16.98
C GLY A 64 -11.68 14.59 16.92
N ARG A 65 -12.70 13.89 16.40
CA ARG A 65 -12.59 12.46 16.09
C ARG A 65 -11.90 12.28 14.77
N SER A 66 -10.76 11.61 14.76
CA SER A 66 -10.12 11.23 13.52
C SER A 66 -10.81 10.02 12.90
N ALA A 67 -10.72 9.89 11.57
CA ALA A 67 -11.20 8.70 10.88
C ALA A 67 -10.59 7.42 11.45
N LEU A 68 -9.34 7.49 11.94
CA LEU A 68 -8.68 6.37 12.59
C LEU A 68 -9.35 5.99 13.92
N GLN A 69 -9.75 6.98 14.75
CA GLN A 69 -10.47 6.70 15.98
C GLN A 69 -11.85 6.09 15.72
N GLU A 70 -12.56 6.59 14.72
CA GLU A 70 -13.85 6.00 14.30
C GLU A 70 -13.67 4.56 13.82
N TYR A 71 -12.61 4.30 13.04
CA TYR A 71 -12.29 2.93 12.62
C TYR A 71 -12.05 2.01 13.83
N GLU A 72 -11.24 2.43 14.79
CA GLU A 72 -10.92 1.65 15.99
C GLU A 72 -12.17 1.35 16.83
N GLU A 73 -13.05 2.35 17.01
CA GLU A 73 -14.33 2.19 17.72
C GLU A 73 -15.25 1.19 16.99
N CYS A 74 -15.42 1.35 15.66
CA CYS A 74 -16.23 0.44 14.86
C CYS A 74 -15.66 -0.99 14.84
N ALA A 75 -14.36 -1.14 14.64
CA ALA A 75 -13.67 -2.43 14.64
C ALA A 75 -13.83 -3.18 15.97
N GLY A 76 -13.84 -2.44 17.10
CA GLY A 76 -14.08 -3.01 18.43
C GLY A 76 -15.48 -3.54 18.66
N GLN A 77 -16.45 -3.14 17.83
CA GLN A 77 -17.86 -3.55 17.95
C GLN A 77 -18.25 -4.69 17.00
N ILE A 78 -17.43 -4.95 15.97
CA ILE A 78 -17.68 -6.00 14.96
C ILE A 78 -17.27 -7.36 15.53
N ALA A 79 -18.19 -8.32 15.50
CA ALA A 79 -17.87 -9.69 15.90
C ALA A 79 -16.85 -10.33 14.93
N PRO A 80 -15.93 -11.18 15.40
CA PRO A 80 -14.91 -11.80 14.53
C PRO A 80 -15.48 -12.56 13.33
N GLY A 81 -16.69 -13.14 13.46
CA GLY A 81 -17.38 -13.88 12.40
C GLY A 81 -18.27 -13.02 11.49
N ASP A 82 -18.39 -11.71 11.73
CA ASP A 82 -19.25 -10.82 10.95
C ASP A 82 -18.54 -10.34 9.69
N VAL A 83 -18.59 -11.15 8.64
CA VAL A 83 -17.97 -10.85 7.33
C VAL A 83 -18.51 -9.55 6.74
N GLU A 84 -19.82 -9.34 6.80
CA GLU A 84 -20.47 -8.13 6.25
C GLU A 84 -19.98 -6.87 6.97
N GLY A 85 -19.93 -6.91 8.30
CA GLY A 85 -19.41 -5.82 9.12
C GLY A 85 -17.96 -5.48 8.78
N TRP A 86 -17.10 -6.49 8.65
CA TRP A 86 -15.68 -6.28 8.31
C TRP A 86 -15.49 -5.73 6.89
N VAL A 87 -16.24 -6.23 5.89
CA VAL A 87 -16.19 -5.71 4.51
C VAL A 87 -16.71 -4.28 4.44
N ALA A 88 -17.80 -3.98 5.15
CA ALA A 88 -18.35 -2.62 5.19
C ALA A 88 -17.38 -1.63 5.85
N LEU A 89 -16.73 -2.02 6.96
CA LEU A 89 -15.71 -1.19 7.62
C LEU A 89 -14.48 -0.98 6.74
N ALA A 90 -14.06 -2.00 5.99
CA ALA A 90 -12.96 -1.89 5.04
C ALA A 90 -13.25 -0.85 3.95
N GLY A 91 -14.41 -0.92 3.30
CA GLY A 91 -14.82 0.06 2.28
C GLY A 91 -14.96 1.48 2.85
N TRP A 92 -15.47 1.60 4.08
CA TRP A 92 -15.52 2.88 4.79
C TRP A 92 -14.12 3.46 5.02
N ALA A 93 -13.17 2.62 5.43
CA ALA A 93 -11.77 3.02 5.67
C ALA A 93 -11.06 3.44 4.37
N GLU A 94 -11.29 2.72 3.26
CA GLU A 94 -10.79 3.10 1.92
C GLU A 94 -11.27 4.49 1.51
N GLY A 95 -12.57 4.77 1.67
CA GLY A 95 -13.16 6.06 1.35
C GLY A 95 -12.58 7.23 2.15
N ARG A 96 -11.87 6.94 3.25
CA ARG A 96 -11.18 7.93 4.10
C ARG A 96 -9.66 7.90 3.98
N GLY A 97 -9.11 7.14 3.03
CA GLY A 97 -7.66 7.04 2.83
C GLY A 97 -6.93 6.19 3.87
N LEU A 98 -7.65 5.43 4.69
CA LEU A 98 -7.10 4.52 5.70
C LEU A 98 -6.76 3.15 5.08
N GLY A 99 -5.92 3.13 4.04
CA GLY A 99 -5.64 1.92 3.27
C GLY A 99 -5.06 0.75 4.07
N THR A 100 -4.29 1.03 5.13
CA THR A 100 -3.76 -0.01 6.02
C THR A 100 -4.89 -0.68 6.82
N GLN A 101 -5.78 0.13 7.39
CA GLN A 101 -6.93 -0.33 8.17
C GLN A 101 -7.95 -1.06 7.30
N ALA A 102 -8.18 -0.56 6.09
CA ALA A 102 -9.03 -1.24 5.12
C ALA A 102 -8.53 -2.65 4.80
N ARG A 103 -7.24 -2.78 4.54
CA ARG A 103 -6.59 -4.08 4.28
C ARG A 103 -6.71 -5.01 5.49
N GLU A 104 -6.50 -4.49 6.70
CA GLU A 104 -6.67 -5.27 7.94
C GLU A 104 -8.11 -5.79 8.07
N ALA A 105 -9.12 -4.94 7.83
CA ALA A 105 -10.53 -5.32 7.91
C ALA A 105 -10.89 -6.38 6.85
N TYR A 106 -10.39 -6.28 5.62
CA TYR A 106 -10.56 -7.34 4.61
C TYR A 106 -9.91 -8.66 5.04
N HIS A 107 -8.72 -8.63 5.64
CA HIS A 107 -8.12 -9.86 6.18
C HIS A 107 -8.95 -10.48 7.30
N ARG A 108 -9.60 -9.67 8.15
CA ARG A 108 -10.53 -10.17 9.18
C ARG A 108 -11.79 -10.78 8.56
N ALA A 109 -12.31 -10.20 7.48
CA ALA A 109 -13.40 -10.79 6.72
C ALA A 109 -13.01 -12.16 6.14
N LEU A 110 -11.80 -12.28 5.56
CA LEU A 110 -11.29 -13.56 5.01
C LEU A 110 -10.99 -14.59 6.10
N ALA A 111 -10.63 -14.18 7.31
CA ALA A 111 -10.46 -15.11 8.43
C ALA A 111 -11.78 -15.79 8.83
N ALA A 112 -12.91 -15.10 8.63
CA ALA A 112 -14.25 -15.64 8.86
C ALA A 112 -14.81 -16.35 7.62
N SER A 113 -14.54 -15.84 6.43
CA SER A 113 -14.97 -16.40 5.15
C SER A 113 -13.86 -16.31 4.10
N PRO A 114 -13.02 -17.32 3.95
CA PRO A 114 -11.89 -17.32 3.00
C PRO A 114 -12.28 -17.11 1.54
N ASP A 115 -13.53 -17.44 1.20
CA ASP A 115 -14.05 -17.36 -0.19
C ASP A 115 -14.84 -16.07 -0.45
N ASP A 116 -14.89 -15.11 0.48
CA ASP A 116 -15.57 -13.82 0.22
C ASP A 116 -14.91 -13.10 -0.96
N ALA A 117 -15.66 -12.93 -2.05
CA ALA A 117 -15.13 -12.39 -3.29
C ALA A 117 -14.71 -10.92 -3.14
N ARG A 118 -15.48 -10.11 -2.40
CA ARG A 118 -15.21 -8.68 -2.23
C ARG A 118 -13.90 -8.44 -1.50
N ALA A 119 -13.68 -9.18 -0.41
CA ALA A 119 -12.45 -9.06 0.36
C ALA A 119 -11.23 -9.58 -0.42
N ASN A 120 -11.38 -10.68 -1.16
CA ASN A 120 -10.30 -11.20 -2.00
C ASN A 120 -9.94 -10.22 -3.12
N GLU A 121 -10.93 -9.71 -3.87
CA GLU A 121 -10.71 -8.75 -4.95
C GLU A 121 -10.06 -7.45 -4.45
N ALA A 122 -10.52 -6.92 -3.31
CA ALA A 122 -9.95 -5.73 -2.70
C ALA A 122 -8.48 -5.91 -2.26
N LEU A 123 -8.10 -7.13 -1.87
CA LEU A 123 -6.72 -7.48 -1.52
C LEU A 123 -5.85 -7.82 -2.75
N GLY A 124 -6.41 -7.78 -3.96
CA GLY A 124 -5.70 -8.12 -5.20
C GLY A 124 -5.54 -9.61 -5.44
N ASN A 125 -6.32 -10.46 -4.74
CA ASN A 125 -6.34 -11.88 -5.02
C ASN A 125 -7.12 -12.16 -6.31
N VAL A 126 -6.70 -13.19 -7.03
CA VAL A 126 -7.35 -13.67 -8.25
C VAL A 126 -7.84 -15.09 -8.08
N LYS A 127 -8.96 -15.42 -8.73
CA LYS A 127 -9.50 -16.79 -8.67
C LYS A 127 -8.86 -17.67 -9.75
N THR A 128 -8.05 -18.64 -9.32
CA THR A 128 -7.35 -19.59 -10.19
C THR A 128 -7.77 -21.00 -9.82
N ASP A 129 -8.30 -21.76 -10.78
CA ASP A 129 -8.80 -23.14 -10.59
C ASP A 129 -9.80 -23.27 -9.41
N GLY A 130 -10.66 -22.27 -9.26
CA GLY A 130 -11.69 -22.22 -8.23
C GLY A 130 -11.23 -21.78 -6.85
N ARG A 131 -9.94 -21.48 -6.65
CA ARG A 131 -9.35 -21.00 -5.39
C ARG A 131 -8.85 -19.55 -5.51
N TRP A 132 -8.97 -18.81 -4.45
CA TRP A 132 -8.36 -17.49 -4.34
C TRP A 132 -6.87 -17.63 -4.04
N VAL A 133 -6.05 -16.98 -4.83
CA VAL A 133 -4.58 -16.93 -4.69
C VAL A 133 -4.10 -15.51 -4.93
N SER A 134 -2.93 -15.15 -4.44
CA SER A 134 -2.33 -13.88 -4.80
C SER A 134 -2.04 -13.82 -6.31
N GLU A 135 -1.94 -12.62 -6.86
CA GLU A 135 -1.56 -12.42 -8.25
C GLU A 135 -0.23 -13.10 -8.57
N ASP A 136 0.75 -12.97 -7.68
CA ASP A 136 2.06 -13.62 -7.78
C ASP A 136 1.96 -15.15 -7.85
N GLU A 137 1.15 -15.75 -6.99
CA GLU A 137 0.91 -17.21 -7.01
C GLU A 137 0.23 -17.64 -8.29
N SER A 138 -0.69 -16.83 -8.82
CA SER A 138 -1.35 -17.08 -10.09
C SER A 138 -0.35 -17.05 -11.26
N TYR A 139 0.58 -16.10 -11.30
CA TYR A 139 1.64 -16.07 -12.31
C TYR A 139 2.57 -17.28 -12.20
N LYS A 140 3.01 -17.63 -10.97
CA LYS A 140 3.83 -18.82 -10.73
C LYS A 140 3.14 -20.10 -11.16
N ALA A 141 1.86 -20.26 -10.84
CA ALA A 141 1.08 -21.43 -11.23
C ALA A 141 0.95 -21.58 -12.76
N ARG A 142 0.94 -20.46 -13.49
CA ARG A 142 0.95 -20.43 -14.96
C ARG A 142 2.36 -20.60 -15.57
N GLY A 143 3.39 -20.75 -14.72
CA GLY A 143 4.77 -20.99 -15.15
C GLY A 143 5.55 -19.73 -15.50
N TYR A 144 5.07 -18.55 -15.14
CA TYR A 144 5.83 -17.31 -15.32
C TYR A 144 6.99 -17.24 -14.32
N VAL A 145 8.05 -16.54 -14.69
CA VAL A 145 9.25 -16.29 -13.89
C VAL A 145 9.33 -14.80 -13.56
N GLN A 146 9.63 -14.47 -12.32
CA GLN A 146 9.85 -13.08 -11.95
C GLN A 146 11.30 -12.68 -12.29
N TYR A 147 11.42 -11.63 -13.10
CA TYR A 147 12.69 -11.09 -13.53
C TYR A 147 12.67 -9.56 -13.46
N GLU A 148 13.57 -8.99 -12.67
CA GLU A 148 13.68 -7.53 -12.44
C GLU A 148 12.37 -6.85 -12.01
N GLY A 149 11.50 -7.58 -11.30
CA GLY A 149 10.22 -7.07 -10.79
C GLY A 149 9.03 -7.30 -11.73
N GLU A 150 9.24 -7.83 -12.92
CA GLU A 150 8.21 -8.16 -13.90
C GLU A 150 7.99 -9.67 -14.03
N TRP A 151 6.76 -10.08 -14.35
CA TRP A 151 6.43 -11.47 -14.64
C TRP A 151 6.55 -11.72 -16.13
N ILE A 152 7.55 -12.53 -16.53
CA ILE A 152 7.82 -12.89 -17.92
C ILE A 152 7.70 -14.39 -18.14
N THR A 153 7.49 -14.80 -19.38
CA THR A 153 7.48 -16.22 -19.72
C THR A 153 8.89 -16.82 -19.60
N PRO A 154 9.02 -18.15 -19.38
CA PRO A 154 10.33 -18.81 -19.40
C PRO A 154 11.12 -18.59 -20.70
N ALA A 155 10.42 -18.51 -21.84
CA ALA A 155 11.05 -18.28 -23.13
C ALA A 155 11.64 -16.85 -23.24
N GLU A 156 10.94 -15.84 -22.76
CA GLU A 156 11.41 -14.46 -22.68
C GLU A 156 12.61 -14.36 -21.72
N HIS A 157 12.53 -15.02 -20.55
CA HIS A 157 13.64 -15.08 -19.60
C HIS A 157 14.91 -15.68 -20.22
N GLU A 158 14.78 -16.82 -20.93
CA GLU A 158 15.92 -17.41 -21.64
C GLU A 158 16.46 -16.50 -22.75
N ALA A 159 15.59 -15.76 -23.45
CA ALA A 159 16.01 -14.82 -24.48
C ALA A 159 16.85 -13.68 -23.90
N VAL A 160 16.38 -13.09 -22.78
CA VAL A 160 17.11 -12.05 -22.05
C VAL A 160 18.45 -12.53 -21.54
N LEU A 161 18.51 -13.73 -20.96
CA LEU A 161 19.76 -14.31 -20.47
C LEU A 161 20.75 -14.59 -21.62
N ARG A 162 20.28 -15.05 -22.79
CA ARG A 162 21.13 -15.25 -23.98
C ARG A 162 21.67 -13.93 -24.52
N GLU A 163 20.85 -12.89 -24.55
CA GLU A 163 21.27 -11.56 -25.00
C GLU A 163 22.35 -10.98 -24.09
N ARG A 164 22.15 -11.02 -22.76
CA ARG A 164 23.17 -10.60 -21.79
C ARG A 164 24.47 -11.38 -21.90
N ALA A 165 24.37 -12.70 -22.03
CA ALA A 165 25.56 -13.54 -22.19
C ALA A 165 26.35 -13.18 -23.49
N ALA A 166 25.63 -12.85 -24.57
CA ALA A 166 26.26 -12.43 -25.81
C ALA A 166 26.87 -11.02 -25.71
N GLU A 167 26.27 -10.13 -24.94
CA GLU A 167 26.82 -8.80 -24.65
C GLU A 167 28.08 -8.89 -23.80
N ASP A 168 28.03 -9.67 -22.72
CA ASP A 168 29.18 -9.94 -21.86
C ASP A 168 30.36 -10.59 -22.61
N ALA A 169 30.07 -11.46 -23.59
CA ALA A 169 31.08 -12.08 -24.43
C ALA A 169 31.75 -11.02 -25.34
N ARG A 170 30.96 -10.16 -25.99
CA ARG A 170 31.49 -9.08 -26.82
C ARG A 170 32.31 -8.08 -26.00
N ASP A 171 31.90 -7.78 -24.79
CA ASP A 171 32.67 -6.89 -23.92
C ASP A 171 33.98 -7.51 -23.45
N ARG A 172 34.01 -8.81 -23.19
CA ARG A 172 35.27 -9.54 -22.88
C ARG A 172 36.22 -9.49 -24.07
N GLU A 173 35.73 -9.82 -25.27
CA GLU A 173 36.55 -9.77 -26.49
C GLU A 173 37.16 -8.39 -26.75
N ARG A 174 36.32 -7.34 -26.55
CA ARG A 174 36.75 -5.94 -26.69
C ARG A 174 37.87 -5.60 -25.70
N ARG A 175 37.67 -5.93 -24.41
CA ARG A 175 38.70 -5.69 -23.37
C ARG A 175 40.01 -6.44 -23.64
N GLU A 176 39.93 -7.69 -24.11
CA GLU A 176 41.08 -8.47 -24.49
C GLU A 176 41.81 -7.87 -25.69
N ALA A 177 41.10 -7.39 -26.70
CA ALA A 177 41.69 -6.72 -27.86
C ALA A 177 42.38 -5.41 -27.44
N GLU A 178 41.73 -4.58 -26.61
CA GLU A 178 42.33 -3.36 -26.05
C GLU A 178 43.60 -3.65 -25.21
N SER A 179 43.58 -4.74 -24.43
CA SER A 179 44.77 -5.16 -23.65
C SER A 179 45.92 -5.55 -24.56
N ARG A 180 45.65 -6.35 -25.63
CA ARG A 180 46.70 -6.74 -26.60
C ARG A 180 47.32 -5.54 -27.30
N VAL A 181 46.51 -4.53 -27.65
CA VAL A 181 47.00 -3.28 -28.27
C VAL A 181 47.91 -2.54 -27.30
N ARG A 182 47.47 -2.33 -26.05
CA ARG A 182 48.29 -1.68 -25.00
C ARG A 182 49.63 -2.41 -24.76
N ASP A 183 49.60 -3.74 -24.68
CA ASP A 183 50.81 -4.55 -24.46
C ASP A 183 51.77 -4.47 -25.66
N ALA A 184 51.23 -4.31 -26.87
CA ALA A 184 52.06 -4.11 -28.07
C ALA A 184 52.69 -2.71 -28.10
N GLU A 185 51.93 -1.66 -27.73
CA GLU A 185 52.40 -0.28 -27.62
C GLU A 185 53.56 -0.17 -26.57
N VAL A 186 53.34 -0.75 -25.37
CA VAL A 186 54.36 -0.76 -24.32
C VAL A 186 55.65 -1.47 -24.80
N ARG A 187 55.53 -2.61 -25.49
CA ARG A 187 56.68 -3.31 -26.05
C ARG A 187 57.40 -2.49 -27.13
N ALA A 188 56.66 -1.76 -27.96
CA ALA A 188 57.26 -0.88 -28.99
C ALA A 188 57.99 0.33 -28.41
N GLN A 189 57.56 0.84 -27.23
CA GLN A 189 58.21 1.96 -26.56
C GLN A 189 59.47 1.56 -25.75
N THR A 190 59.62 0.26 -25.44
CA THR A 190 60.71 -0.25 -24.62
C THR A 190 61.83 -0.94 -25.45
N ALA A 191 61.66 -1.03 -26.77
CA ALA A 191 62.61 -1.56 -27.73
C ALA A 191 63.39 -0.47 -28.43
#